data_f821d4b687de243cf65e84294bc24d60
#
_entry.id   f821d4b687de243cf65e84294bc24d60
#
_cell.length_a   1.000
_cell.length_b   1.000
_cell.length_c   1.000
_cell.angle_alpha   90.00
_cell.angle_beta   90.00
_cell.angle_gamma   90.00
#
_symmetry.space_group_name_H-M   'P 1'
#
loop_
_entity.id
_entity.type
_entity.pdbx_description
1 polymer ?
#
loop_
_entity_poly.entity_id
_entity_poly.type
_entity_poly.pdbx_seq_one_letter_code
_entity_poly.pdbx_strand_id
1 'polypeptide(L)'
;VGEIFTPRNPAKRVAEAKGYTAMLGHYHLRGEEMDETIALFFRAPHSYTGEDVIELSVHGGNAMAQGLLEALYLAGAAPAGPGEFTRRALENGRRSLTQAEAVMEIISAEGRQGAALAKSALDGALARRIAGIQAALQTLAAHLTAWIDYPEEDVPEVSQAELIATLSEQKDTLDQLIVGYGAGAVLRRGVDCVLLGRPNVGKSTLLNLLAGFDRAIVTPIAGTTRDVLEQAVMLGDTGIRLNLFDTAGVRDVGEHGDAV
;
A
#
# COMPACT_ATOMS: atom_id res chain seq x y z
N VAL A 1 -23.84 8.93 -13.17
CA VAL A 1 -24.25 9.65 -11.93
C VAL A 1 -25.37 10.64 -12.22
N GLY A 2 -25.33 11.40 -13.32
CA GLY A 2 -26.39 12.37 -13.65
C GLY A 2 -27.81 11.80 -13.77
N GLU A 3 -27.95 10.49 -13.94
CA GLU A 3 -29.25 9.80 -14.00
C GLU A 3 -29.82 9.49 -12.62
N ILE A 4 -28.95 9.36 -11.63
CA ILE A 4 -29.34 8.91 -10.28
C ILE A 4 -29.19 10.02 -9.23
N PHE A 5 -28.58 11.15 -9.56
CA PHE A 5 -28.32 12.25 -8.62
C PHE A 5 -28.90 13.56 -9.15
N THR A 6 -29.74 14.19 -8.35
CA THR A 6 -30.33 15.49 -8.63
C THR A 6 -29.76 16.55 -7.70
N PRO A 7 -29.05 17.57 -8.21
CA PRO A 7 -28.55 18.66 -7.38
C PRO A 7 -29.69 19.42 -6.70
N ARG A 8 -29.52 19.76 -5.42
CA ARG A 8 -30.49 20.62 -4.68
C ARG A 8 -30.66 21.99 -5.32
N ASN A 9 -29.60 22.51 -5.92
CA ASN A 9 -29.67 23.76 -6.69
C ASN A 9 -30.01 23.45 -8.16
N PRO A 10 -31.22 23.79 -8.65
CA PRO A 10 -31.68 23.45 -10.00
C PRO A 10 -30.88 24.14 -11.13
N ALA A 11 -30.10 25.16 -10.81
CA ALA A 11 -29.20 25.81 -11.77
C ALA A 11 -27.90 25.06 -11.99
N LYS A 12 -27.58 24.03 -11.16
CA LYS A 12 -26.37 23.22 -11.30
C LYS A 12 -26.67 21.93 -12.04
N ARG A 13 -25.74 21.52 -12.90
CA ARG A 13 -25.80 20.26 -13.63
C ARG A 13 -24.56 19.43 -13.36
N VAL A 14 -24.72 18.13 -13.16
CA VAL A 14 -23.63 17.18 -12.92
C VAL A 14 -22.61 17.20 -14.06
N ALA A 15 -23.08 17.27 -15.30
CA ALA A 15 -22.23 17.29 -16.50
C ALA A 15 -21.29 18.51 -16.55
N GLU A 16 -21.73 19.64 -15.99
CA GLU A 16 -21.01 20.92 -15.98
C GLU A 16 -20.15 21.11 -14.73
N ALA A 17 -20.14 20.12 -13.81
CA ALA A 17 -19.37 20.18 -12.59
C ALA A 17 -17.88 20.32 -12.88
N LYS A 18 -17.25 21.33 -12.29
CA LYS A 18 -15.80 21.52 -12.36
C LYS A 18 -15.10 20.56 -11.40
N GLY A 19 -13.84 20.25 -11.69
CA GLY A 19 -13.01 19.49 -10.75
C GLY A 19 -12.85 20.21 -9.40
N TYR A 20 -12.69 19.45 -8.33
CA TYR A 20 -12.59 19.91 -6.95
C TYR A 20 -13.81 20.72 -6.47
N THR A 21 -15.00 20.34 -6.93
CA THR A 21 -16.25 20.94 -6.47
C THR A 21 -17.15 19.91 -5.82
N ALA A 22 -18.00 20.38 -4.92
CA ALA A 22 -19.02 19.60 -4.26
C ALA A 22 -20.42 20.09 -4.66
N MET A 23 -21.35 19.14 -4.75
CA MET A 23 -22.78 19.43 -4.90
C MET A 23 -23.55 18.68 -3.83
N LEU A 24 -24.45 19.39 -3.13
CA LEU A 24 -25.47 18.78 -2.31
C LEU A 24 -26.68 18.49 -3.20
N GLY A 25 -27.29 17.34 -3.04
CA GLY A 25 -28.44 16.89 -3.80
C GLY A 25 -29.03 15.63 -3.20
N HIS A 26 -29.81 14.91 -3.98
CA HIS A 26 -30.46 13.67 -3.58
C HIS A 26 -30.16 12.58 -4.60
N TYR A 27 -29.91 11.35 -4.13
CA TYR A 27 -29.87 10.22 -5.03
C TYR A 27 -31.21 9.52 -5.13
N HIS A 28 -31.48 8.94 -6.27
CA HIS A 28 -32.72 8.26 -6.59
C HIS A 28 -32.46 6.80 -6.93
N LEU A 29 -33.31 5.93 -6.41
CA LEU A 29 -33.36 4.52 -6.78
C LEU A 29 -34.72 4.21 -7.39
N ARG A 30 -34.75 3.72 -8.66
CA ARG A 30 -35.99 3.39 -9.38
C ARG A 30 -37.01 4.54 -9.43
N GLY A 31 -36.51 5.78 -9.43
CA GLY A 31 -37.33 6.99 -9.49
C GLY A 31 -37.79 7.54 -8.13
N GLU A 32 -37.53 6.84 -7.04
CA GLU A 32 -37.80 7.30 -5.68
C GLU A 32 -36.58 8.03 -5.09
N GLU A 33 -36.81 9.17 -4.45
CA GLU A 33 -35.79 9.89 -3.71
C GLU A 33 -35.47 9.12 -2.43
N MET A 34 -34.18 8.78 -2.25
CA MET A 34 -33.75 7.91 -1.16
C MET A 34 -33.06 8.68 -0.03
N ASP A 35 -32.07 9.55 -0.37
CA ASP A 35 -31.26 10.21 0.66
C ASP A 35 -30.63 11.51 0.14
N GLU A 36 -30.37 12.42 1.07
CA GLU A 36 -29.54 13.60 0.78
C GLU A 36 -28.09 13.18 0.68
N THR A 37 -27.43 13.59 -0.41
CA THR A 37 -26.13 13.08 -0.85
C THR A 37 -25.21 14.22 -1.21
N ILE A 38 -23.95 14.14 -0.81
CA ILE A 38 -22.88 15.01 -1.27
C ILE A 38 -22.14 14.32 -2.39
N ALA A 39 -22.11 14.92 -3.58
CA ALA A 39 -21.29 14.48 -4.70
C ALA A 39 -20.04 15.36 -4.82
N LEU A 40 -18.85 14.75 -4.74
CA LEU A 40 -17.56 15.40 -4.99
C LEU A 40 -17.07 15.04 -6.39
N PHE A 41 -16.64 16.03 -7.14
CA PHE A 41 -16.23 15.87 -8.54
C PHE A 41 -14.74 16.11 -8.69
N PHE A 42 -14.05 15.15 -9.31
CA PHE A 42 -12.65 15.25 -9.70
C PHE A 42 -12.55 15.02 -11.20
N ARG A 43 -11.98 15.98 -11.93
CA ARG A 43 -11.82 15.90 -13.37
C ARG A 43 -10.42 15.49 -13.76
N ALA A 44 -10.32 14.67 -14.77
CA ALA A 44 -9.05 14.27 -15.37
C ALA A 44 -8.23 15.51 -15.79
N PRO A 45 -6.89 15.47 -15.62
CA PRO A 45 -6.07 14.43 -15.00
C PRO A 45 -5.96 14.56 -13.46
N HIS A 46 -6.70 15.49 -12.83
CA HIS A 46 -6.57 15.89 -11.44
C HIS A 46 -7.50 15.07 -10.52
N SER A 47 -7.27 13.76 -10.46
CA SER A 47 -7.98 12.80 -9.59
C SER A 47 -7.00 11.75 -9.06
N TYR A 48 -7.47 10.84 -8.23
CA TYR A 48 -6.66 9.72 -7.73
C TYR A 48 -6.18 8.82 -8.88
N THR A 49 -7.10 8.45 -9.79
CA THR A 49 -6.79 7.55 -10.92
C THR A 49 -6.25 8.27 -12.15
N GLY A 50 -6.35 9.60 -12.22
CA GLY A 50 -6.09 10.38 -13.42
C GLY A 50 -7.27 10.45 -14.39
N GLU A 51 -8.37 9.77 -14.08
CA GLU A 51 -9.64 9.79 -14.84
C GLU A 51 -10.65 10.71 -14.16
N ASP A 52 -11.82 10.91 -14.76
CA ASP A 52 -12.95 11.57 -14.07
C ASP A 52 -13.43 10.66 -12.93
N VAL A 53 -13.45 11.20 -11.70
CA VAL A 53 -13.90 10.49 -10.50
C VAL A 53 -15.00 11.29 -9.81
N ILE A 54 -16.01 10.58 -9.34
CA ILE A 54 -17.09 11.15 -8.51
C ILE A 54 -17.18 10.32 -7.22
N GLU A 55 -17.14 11.00 -6.09
CA GLU A 55 -17.37 10.39 -4.77
C GLU A 55 -18.76 10.80 -4.29
N LEU A 56 -19.55 9.83 -3.84
CA LEU A 56 -20.90 10.04 -3.31
C LEU A 56 -20.90 9.67 -1.83
N SER A 57 -21.31 10.63 -0.98
CA SER A 57 -21.45 10.42 0.45
C SER A 57 -22.91 10.50 0.83
N VAL A 58 -23.42 9.43 1.45
CA VAL A 58 -24.79 9.30 1.96
C VAL A 58 -24.79 9.22 3.48
N HIS A 59 -25.96 9.33 4.12
CA HIS A 59 -26.08 9.10 5.55
C HIS A 59 -25.68 7.67 5.91
N GLY A 60 -25.12 7.52 7.11
CA GLY A 60 -24.65 6.22 7.59
C GLY A 60 -25.80 5.20 7.72
N GLY A 61 -25.50 3.98 7.35
CA GLY A 61 -26.44 2.86 7.42
C GLY A 61 -26.34 1.97 6.20
N ASN A 62 -26.44 0.66 6.44
CA ASN A 62 -26.24 -0.34 5.40
C ASN A 62 -27.27 -0.21 4.26
N ALA A 63 -28.51 0.14 4.59
CA ALA A 63 -29.59 0.26 3.61
C ALA A 63 -29.35 1.40 2.61
N MET A 64 -28.90 2.58 3.08
CA MET A 64 -28.62 3.74 2.21
C MET A 64 -27.41 3.49 1.33
N ALA A 65 -26.33 2.93 1.86
CA ALA A 65 -25.14 2.59 1.08
C ALA A 65 -25.44 1.52 0.02
N GLN A 66 -26.20 0.49 0.36
CA GLN A 66 -26.60 -0.55 -0.59
C GLN A 66 -27.57 -0.03 -1.66
N GLY A 67 -28.52 0.83 -1.27
CA GLY A 67 -29.43 1.48 -2.21
C GLY A 67 -28.69 2.35 -3.24
N LEU A 68 -27.67 3.10 -2.78
CA LEU A 68 -26.84 3.89 -3.68
C LEU A 68 -26.02 3.01 -4.63
N LEU A 69 -25.43 1.90 -4.16
CA LEU A 69 -24.74 0.95 -5.02
C LEU A 69 -25.69 0.32 -6.05
N GLU A 70 -26.89 -0.09 -5.64
CA GLU A 70 -27.90 -0.59 -6.57
C GLU A 70 -28.26 0.43 -7.63
N ALA A 71 -28.48 1.69 -7.26
CA ALA A 71 -28.78 2.77 -8.18
C ALA A 71 -27.64 2.97 -9.22
N LEU A 72 -26.39 2.91 -8.76
CA LEU A 72 -25.20 2.99 -9.61
C LEU A 72 -25.12 1.82 -10.59
N TYR A 73 -25.37 0.59 -10.13
CA TYR A 73 -25.34 -0.60 -10.99
C TYR A 73 -26.46 -0.59 -12.04
N LEU A 74 -27.65 -0.16 -11.66
CA LEU A 74 -28.76 0.03 -12.61
C LEU A 74 -28.44 1.10 -13.66
N ALA A 75 -27.66 2.13 -13.31
CA ALA A 75 -27.17 3.15 -14.22
C ALA A 75 -25.94 2.73 -15.02
N GLY A 76 -25.52 1.45 -14.96
CA GLY A 76 -24.46 0.88 -15.79
C GLY A 76 -23.06 0.88 -15.15
N ALA A 77 -22.93 1.21 -13.87
CA ALA A 77 -21.65 1.04 -13.19
C ALA A 77 -21.37 -0.45 -12.96
N ALA A 78 -20.09 -0.81 -12.90
CA ALA A 78 -19.63 -2.15 -12.53
C ALA A 78 -18.84 -2.11 -11.21
N PRO A 79 -18.90 -3.16 -10.38
CA PRO A 79 -18.09 -3.23 -9.17
C PRO A 79 -16.60 -3.27 -9.54
N ALA A 80 -15.81 -2.47 -8.84
CA ALA A 80 -14.37 -2.48 -8.99
C ALA A 80 -13.78 -3.68 -8.24
N GLY A 81 -12.74 -4.28 -8.81
CA GLY A 81 -11.96 -5.32 -8.13
C GLY A 81 -11.05 -4.75 -7.04
N PRO A 82 -10.51 -5.60 -6.16
CA PRO A 82 -9.54 -5.17 -5.15
C PRO A 82 -8.34 -4.45 -5.78
N GLY A 83 -8.03 -3.25 -5.29
CA GLY A 83 -6.90 -2.44 -5.77
C GLY A 83 -7.08 -1.81 -7.16
N GLU A 84 -8.26 -1.91 -7.79
CA GLU A 84 -8.48 -1.43 -9.15
C GLU A 84 -8.21 0.07 -9.31
N PHE A 85 -8.63 0.92 -8.36
CA PHE A 85 -8.35 2.36 -8.40
C PHE A 85 -6.84 2.66 -8.38
N THR A 86 -6.08 1.93 -7.56
CA THR A 86 -4.62 2.07 -7.50
C THR A 86 -3.95 1.56 -8.77
N ARG A 87 -4.45 0.46 -9.36
CA ARG A 87 -3.99 -0.04 -10.65
C ARG A 87 -4.21 0.99 -11.76
N ARG A 88 -5.39 1.60 -11.85
CA ARG A 88 -5.68 2.67 -12.82
C ARG A 88 -4.77 3.89 -12.61
N ALA A 89 -4.49 4.27 -11.36
CA ALA A 89 -3.54 5.33 -11.04
C ALA A 89 -2.13 5.02 -11.54
N LEU A 90 -1.67 3.75 -11.45
CA LEU A 90 -0.40 3.29 -12.02
C LEU A 90 -0.42 3.31 -13.56
N GLU A 91 -1.44 2.74 -14.19
CA GLU A 91 -1.60 2.70 -15.65
C GLU A 91 -1.63 4.10 -16.27
N ASN A 92 -2.25 5.07 -15.58
CA ASN A 92 -2.32 6.47 -15.99
C ASN A 92 -1.11 7.31 -15.56
N GLY A 93 -0.04 6.69 -15.06
CA GLY A 93 1.21 7.37 -14.68
C GLY A 93 1.08 8.31 -13.48
N ARG A 94 -0.03 8.23 -12.70
CA ARG A 94 -0.21 9.05 -11.48
C ARG A 94 0.62 8.54 -10.31
N ARG A 95 0.98 7.26 -10.33
CA ARG A 95 1.81 6.61 -9.32
C ARG A 95 2.81 5.67 -9.98
N SER A 96 3.97 5.51 -9.35
CA SER A 96 4.91 4.45 -9.70
C SER A 96 4.46 3.12 -9.07
N LEU A 97 5.04 2.01 -9.52
CA LEU A 97 4.76 0.69 -8.95
C LEU A 97 5.02 0.66 -7.44
N THR A 98 6.16 1.20 -6.99
CA THR A 98 6.52 1.27 -5.58
C THR A 98 5.55 2.11 -4.75
N GLN A 99 4.99 3.17 -5.33
CA GLN A 99 3.94 3.98 -4.69
C GLN A 99 2.60 3.24 -4.62
N ALA A 100 2.26 2.45 -5.65
CA ALA A 100 1.05 1.64 -5.66
C ALA A 100 1.12 0.54 -4.58
N GLU A 101 2.25 -0.12 -4.42
CA GLU A 101 2.50 -1.10 -3.35
C GLU A 101 2.41 -0.45 -1.96
N ALA A 102 2.98 0.76 -1.80
CA ALA A 102 2.97 1.50 -0.55
C ALA A 102 1.55 1.89 -0.07
N VAL A 103 0.56 1.98 -0.95
CA VAL A 103 -0.85 2.20 -0.56
C VAL A 103 -1.35 1.05 0.32
N MET A 104 -1.07 -0.20 -0.07
CA MET A 104 -1.44 -1.37 0.74
C MET A 104 -0.66 -1.43 2.04
N GLU A 105 0.62 -1.07 2.01
CA GLU A 105 1.46 -1.02 3.22
C GLU A 105 0.93 0.01 4.24
N ILE A 106 0.45 1.18 3.79
CA ILE A 106 -0.17 2.17 4.69
C ILE A 106 -1.46 1.63 5.30
N ILE A 107 -2.30 0.99 4.50
CA ILE A 107 -3.59 0.44 4.98
C ILE A 107 -3.37 -0.67 6.00
N SER A 108 -2.34 -1.50 5.80
CA SER A 108 -2.02 -2.63 6.68
C SER A 108 -1.05 -2.28 7.81
N ALA A 109 -0.56 -1.04 7.87
CA ALA A 109 0.38 -0.64 8.92
C ALA A 109 -0.30 -0.59 10.30
N GLU A 110 0.20 -1.38 11.24
CA GLU A 110 -0.35 -1.46 12.61
C GLU A 110 0.35 -0.53 13.60
N GLY A 111 1.55 0.00 13.25
CA GLY A 111 2.35 0.87 14.12
C GLY A 111 2.78 2.16 13.46
N ARG A 112 3.10 3.18 14.28
CA ARG A 112 3.54 4.50 13.79
C ARG A 112 4.75 4.42 12.87
N GLN A 113 5.72 3.57 13.18
CA GLN A 113 6.94 3.42 12.37
C GLN A 113 6.66 2.74 11.04
N GLY A 114 5.84 1.68 11.02
CA GLY A 114 5.39 1.05 9.78
C GLY A 114 4.63 2.02 8.90
N ALA A 115 3.71 2.80 9.46
CA ALA A 115 2.98 3.84 8.74
C ALA A 115 3.91 4.95 8.19
N ALA A 116 4.94 5.36 8.96
CA ALA A 116 5.90 6.37 8.50
C ALA A 116 6.77 5.86 7.34
N LEU A 117 7.18 4.58 7.37
CA LEU A 117 7.91 3.95 6.27
C LEU A 117 7.05 3.84 5.01
N ALA A 118 5.82 3.34 5.15
CA ALA A 118 4.88 3.23 4.06
C ALA A 118 4.55 4.60 3.45
N LYS A 119 4.41 5.63 4.30
CA LYS A 119 4.27 7.01 3.84
C LYS A 119 5.47 7.48 3.04
N SER A 120 6.70 7.22 3.50
CA SER A 120 7.92 7.58 2.78
C SER A 120 8.01 6.90 1.41
N ALA A 121 7.59 5.63 1.32
CA ALA A 121 7.49 4.90 0.06
C ALA A 121 6.42 5.51 -0.86
N LEU A 122 5.24 5.85 -0.31
CA LEU A 122 4.17 6.52 -1.04
C LEU A 122 4.59 7.90 -1.54
N ASP A 123 5.38 8.64 -0.77
CA ASP A 123 5.99 9.92 -1.18
C ASP A 123 7.08 9.74 -2.24
N GLY A 124 7.37 8.51 -2.67
CA GLY A 124 8.27 8.18 -3.77
C GLY A 124 9.77 8.25 -3.43
N ALA A 125 10.15 8.10 -2.16
CA ALA A 125 11.55 8.19 -1.76
C ALA A 125 12.44 7.16 -2.48
N LEU A 126 12.00 5.90 -2.56
CA LEU A 126 12.70 4.84 -3.29
C LEU A 126 12.75 5.14 -4.80
N ALA A 127 11.60 5.51 -5.38
CA ALA A 127 11.51 5.83 -6.81
C ALA A 127 12.49 6.93 -7.22
N ARG A 128 12.62 8.00 -6.41
CA ARG A 128 13.58 9.07 -6.67
C ARG A 128 15.03 8.59 -6.62
N ARG A 129 15.40 7.73 -5.67
CA ARG A 129 16.75 7.16 -5.59
C ARG A 129 17.08 6.29 -6.81
N ILE A 130 16.17 5.42 -7.21
CA ILE A 130 16.32 4.58 -8.41
C ILE A 130 16.42 5.44 -9.68
N ALA A 131 15.57 6.46 -9.81
CA ALA A 131 15.64 7.39 -10.94
C ALA A 131 16.97 8.14 -11.01
N GLY A 132 17.55 8.52 -9.86
CA GLY A 132 18.88 9.13 -9.80
C GLY A 132 19.98 8.20 -10.32
N ILE A 133 19.97 6.93 -9.89
CA ILE A 133 20.90 5.91 -10.40
C ILE A 133 20.72 5.73 -11.90
N GLN A 134 19.48 5.58 -12.36
CA GLN A 134 19.17 5.43 -13.78
C GLN A 134 19.66 6.61 -14.60
N ALA A 135 19.43 7.85 -14.15
CA ALA A 135 19.88 9.04 -14.84
C ALA A 135 21.41 9.10 -14.95
N ALA A 136 22.13 8.77 -13.87
CA ALA A 136 23.59 8.73 -13.87
C ALA A 136 24.13 7.70 -14.88
N LEU A 137 23.56 6.50 -14.90
CA LEU A 137 23.95 5.44 -15.84
C LEU A 137 23.59 5.78 -17.28
N GLN A 138 22.43 6.40 -17.53
CA GLN A 138 22.03 6.87 -18.87
C GLN A 138 22.96 7.97 -19.39
N THR A 139 23.34 8.93 -18.53
CA THR A 139 24.28 9.98 -18.90
C THR A 139 25.63 9.38 -19.29
N LEU A 140 26.15 8.45 -18.49
CA LEU A 140 27.39 7.75 -18.78
C LEU A 140 27.33 6.97 -20.10
N ALA A 141 26.24 6.21 -20.31
CA ALA A 141 26.02 5.45 -21.54
C ALA A 141 25.92 6.37 -22.77
N ALA A 142 25.19 7.47 -22.66
CA ALA A 142 25.08 8.45 -23.75
C ALA A 142 26.44 9.07 -24.10
N HIS A 143 27.24 9.38 -23.08
CA HIS A 143 28.60 9.96 -23.30
C HIS A 143 29.51 8.95 -23.96
N LEU A 144 29.51 7.68 -23.52
CA LEU A 144 30.27 6.60 -24.16
C LEU A 144 29.85 6.38 -25.62
N THR A 145 28.52 6.37 -25.86
CA THR A 145 28.00 6.20 -27.24
C THR A 145 28.43 7.36 -28.13
N ALA A 146 28.32 8.61 -27.67
CA ALA A 146 28.75 9.76 -28.41
C ALA A 146 30.26 9.71 -28.74
N TRP A 147 31.09 9.31 -27.77
CA TRP A 147 32.56 9.18 -28.00
C TRP A 147 32.90 8.07 -29.00
N ILE A 148 32.14 6.98 -29.04
CA ILE A 148 32.35 5.88 -30.01
C ILE A 148 31.86 6.26 -31.41
N ASP A 149 30.68 6.90 -31.51
CA ASP A 149 30.02 7.16 -32.79
C ASP A 149 30.60 8.38 -33.52
N TYR A 150 31.21 9.32 -32.79
CA TYR A 150 31.76 10.58 -33.33
C TYR A 150 33.25 10.76 -33.00
N PRO A 151 34.14 9.86 -33.47
CA PRO A 151 35.57 9.89 -33.13
C PRO A 151 36.31 11.08 -33.76
N GLU A 152 35.74 11.75 -34.76
CA GLU A 152 36.29 12.91 -35.44
C GLU A 152 35.83 14.25 -34.81
N GLU A 153 34.91 14.20 -33.84
CA GLU A 153 34.40 15.38 -33.15
C GLU A 153 35.07 15.55 -31.78
N ASP A 154 35.09 16.79 -31.26
CA ASP A 154 35.68 17.13 -29.95
C ASP A 154 34.79 16.60 -28.77
N VAL A 155 34.40 15.32 -28.80
CA VAL A 155 33.71 14.66 -27.69
C VAL A 155 34.77 14.27 -26.66
N PRO A 156 34.66 14.75 -25.40
CA PRO A 156 35.62 14.39 -24.37
C PRO A 156 35.66 12.88 -24.13
N GLU A 157 36.85 12.32 -24.02
CA GLU A 157 37.03 10.91 -23.67
C GLU A 157 36.51 10.64 -22.25
N VAL A 158 35.72 9.57 -22.08
CA VAL A 158 35.38 9.08 -20.76
C VAL A 158 36.55 8.25 -20.24
N SER A 159 37.30 8.80 -19.30
CA SER A 159 38.41 8.07 -18.70
C SER A 159 37.97 6.83 -17.97
N GLN A 160 38.78 5.78 -17.95
CA GLN A 160 38.51 4.56 -17.20
C GLN A 160 38.28 4.85 -15.69
N ALA A 161 38.95 5.85 -15.14
CA ALA A 161 38.81 6.26 -13.74
C ALA A 161 37.44 6.87 -13.48
N GLU A 162 36.92 7.73 -14.34
CA GLU A 162 35.56 8.30 -14.24
C GLU A 162 34.48 7.22 -14.39
N LEU A 163 34.67 6.29 -15.34
CA LEU A 163 33.77 5.17 -15.53
C LEU A 163 33.65 4.33 -14.25
N ILE A 164 34.80 3.91 -13.71
CA ILE A 164 34.84 3.09 -12.50
C ILE A 164 34.27 3.86 -11.29
N ALA A 165 34.60 5.14 -11.14
CA ALA A 165 34.09 5.97 -10.05
C ALA A 165 32.56 6.06 -10.10
N THR A 166 31.97 6.40 -11.25
CA THR A 166 30.52 6.52 -11.42
C THR A 166 29.83 5.18 -11.14
N LEU A 167 30.33 4.08 -11.72
CA LEU A 167 29.73 2.75 -11.49
C LEU A 167 29.84 2.32 -10.03
N SER A 168 30.97 2.59 -9.36
CA SER A 168 31.16 2.26 -7.94
C SER A 168 30.20 3.06 -7.05
N GLU A 169 30.03 4.34 -7.29
CA GLU A 169 29.09 5.19 -6.54
C GLU A 169 27.64 4.68 -6.67
N GLN A 170 27.21 4.33 -7.90
CA GLN A 170 25.88 3.81 -8.11
C GLN A 170 25.69 2.43 -7.47
N LYS A 171 26.72 1.57 -7.54
CA LYS A 171 26.74 0.28 -6.85
C LYS A 171 26.62 0.46 -5.34
N ASP A 172 27.40 1.35 -4.73
CA ASP A 172 27.36 1.59 -3.29
C ASP A 172 25.99 2.12 -2.85
N THR A 173 25.35 2.94 -3.67
CA THR A 173 23.98 3.42 -3.44
C THR A 173 22.98 2.27 -3.45
N LEU A 174 23.10 1.34 -4.40
CA LEU A 174 22.24 0.12 -4.45
C LEU A 174 22.49 -0.79 -3.25
N ASP A 175 23.75 -1.00 -2.88
CA ASP A 175 24.11 -1.84 -1.71
C ASP A 175 23.52 -1.25 -0.41
N GLN A 176 23.55 0.06 -0.23
CA GLN A 176 22.89 0.72 0.91
C GLN A 176 21.38 0.49 0.92
N LEU A 177 20.71 0.53 -0.23
CA LEU A 177 19.28 0.24 -0.35
C LEU A 177 18.97 -1.21 0.03
N ILE A 178 19.81 -2.16 -0.41
CA ILE A 178 19.67 -3.60 -0.11
C ILE A 178 19.86 -3.85 1.40
N VAL A 179 20.90 -3.29 2.00
CA VAL A 179 21.13 -3.42 3.46
C VAL A 179 19.96 -2.86 4.26
N GLY A 180 19.42 -1.70 3.85
CA GLY A 180 18.26 -1.08 4.51
C GLY A 180 16.97 -1.90 4.40
N TYR A 181 16.85 -2.78 3.40
CA TYR A 181 15.66 -3.59 3.17
C TYR A 181 15.32 -4.53 4.35
N GLY A 182 16.34 -5.17 4.94
CA GLY A 182 16.16 -6.08 6.07
C GLY A 182 15.54 -5.40 7.29
N ALA A 183 16.04 -4.23 7.66
CA ALA A 183 15.48 -3.43 8.76
C ALA A 183 14.05 -2.96 8.48
N GLY A 184 13.77 -2.53 7.24
CA GLY A 184 12.43 -2.15 6.80
C GLY A 184 11.45 -3.33 6.82
N ALA A 185 11.88 -4.55 6.50
CA ALA A 185 11.06 -5.75 6.55
C ALA A 185 10.61 -6.09 7.98
N VAL A 186 11.50 -5.95 8.96
CA VAL A 186 11.17 -6.12 10.40
C VAL A 186 10.12 -5.11 10.86
N LEU A 187 10.25 -3.86 10.48
CA LEU A 187 9.28 -2.82 10.85
C LEU A 187 7.91 -2.99 10.18
N ARG A 188 7.85 -3.63 9.00
CA ARG A 188 6.60 -3.88 8.26
C ARG A 188 5.90 -5.16 8.71
N ARG A 189 6.64 -6.27 8.78
CA ARG A 189 6.08 -7.61 9.04
C ARG A 189 6.09 -7.98 10.50
N GLY A 190 6.89 -7.28 11.31
CA GLY A 190 7.20 -7.67 12.66
C GLY A 190 8.28 -8.75 12.71
N VAL A 191 8.49 -9.25 13.91
CA VAL A 191 9.41 -10.35 14.21
C VAL A 191 8.61 -11.56 14.63
N ASP A 192 8.80 -12.68 13.95
CA ASP A 192 8.22 -13.95 14.35
C ASP A 192 8.95 -14.47 15.57
N CYS A 193 8.19 -14.68 16.65
CA CYS A 193 8.72 -15.05 17.95
C CYS A 193 8.03 -16.33 18.46
N VAL A 194 8.82 -17.32 18.75
CA VAL A 194 8.36 -18.61 19.26
C VAL A 194 8.77 -18.77 20.72
N LEU A 195 7.83 -19.07 21.60
CA LEU A 195 8.09 -19.33 23.01
C LEU A 195 8.37 -20.82 23.23
N LEU A 196 9.64 -21.18 23.44
CA LEU A 196 10.07 -22.55 23.68
C LEU A 196 10.30 -22.78 25.19
N GLY A 197 9.89 -23.95 25.69
CA GLY A 197 10.15 -24.34 27.08
C GLY A 197 9.35 -25.56 27.51
N ARG A 198 9.77 -26.17 28.64
CA ARG A 198 9.07 -27.32 29.22
C ARG A 198 7.62 -26.98 29.57
N PRO A 199 6.70 -27.95 29.68
CA PRO A 199 5.36 -27.73 30.19
C PRO A 199 5.40 -27.06 31.57
N ASN A 200 4.43 -26.18 31.84
CA ASN A 200 4.23 -25.51 33.15
C ASN A 200 5.38 -24.61 33.66
N VAL A 201 6.26 -24.11 32.79
CA VAL A 201 7.35 -23.18 33.16
C VAL A 201 6.93 -21.68 33.09
N GLY A 202 5.65 -21.40 32.81
CA GLY A 202 5.16 -20.04 32.78
C GLY A 202 5.12 -19.39 31.36
N LYS A 203 5.17 -20.19 30.27
CA LYS A 203 5.08 -19.66 28.90
C LYS A 203 3.80 -18.85 28.69
N SER A 204 2.65 -19.39 29.07
CA SER A 204 1.35 -18.68 28.94
C SER A 204 1.28 -17.44 29.83
N THR A 205 1.93 -17.44 30.99
CA THR A 205 2.03 -16.28 31.86
C THR A 205 2.86 -15.16 31.21
N LEU A 206 3.99 -15.53 30.59
CA LEU A 206 4.82 -14.60 29.85
C LEU A 206 4.08 -14.04 28.62
N LEU A 207 3.37 -14.91 27.88
CA LEU A 207 2.58 -14.51 26.73
C LEU A 207 1.47 -13.53 27.13
N ASN A 208 0.74 -13.82 28.20
CA ASN A 208 -0.28 -12.93 28.76
C ASN A 208 0.30 -11.62 29.28
N LEU A 209 1.50 -11.66 29.85
CA LEU A 209 2.20 -10.45 30.32
C LEU A 209 2.60 -9.57 29.13
N LEU A 210 3.18 -10.14 28.10
CA LEU A 210 3.53 -9.44 26.87
C LEU A 210 2.28 -8.88 26.16
N ALA A 211 1.19 -9.63 26.13
CA ALA A 211 -0.09 -9.21 25.57
C ALA A 211 -0.79 -8.10 26.39
N GLY A 212 -0.53 -8.04 27.70
CA GLY A 212 -1.14 -7.05 28.61
C GLY A 212 -0.43 -5.69 28.65
N PHE A 213 0.77 -5.58 28.11
CA PHE A 213 1.55 -4.34 28.17
C PHE A 213 1.13 -3.27 27.17
N ASP A 214 0.48 -3.63 26.07
CA ASP A 214 -0.18 -2.64 25.20
C ASP A 214 -1.30 -3.32 24.38
N ARG A 215 -2.38 -2.60 24.15
CA ARG A 215 -3.62 -3.04 23.51
C ARG A 215 -3.33 -3.94 22.31
N ALA A 216 -3.43 -5.26 22.52
CA ALA A 216 -3.41 -6.23 21.46
C ALA A 216 -4.56 -5.94 20.51
N ILE A 217 -4.26 -5.39 19.34
CA ILE A 217 -5.23 -5.36 18.24
C ILE A 217 -5.21 -6.78 17.68
N VAL A 218 -6.09 -7.62 18.21
CA VAL A 218 -6.35 -8.95 17.67
C VAL A 218 -7.10 -8.76 16.36
N THR A 219 -6.41 -8.75 15.25
CA THR A 219 -7.03 -8.92 13.94
C THR A 219 -6.91 -10.38 13.54
N PRO A 220 -8.03 -11.11 13.37
CA PRO A 220 -7.99 -12.41 12.74
C PRO A 220 -7.68 -12.21 11.26
N ILE A 221 -6.44 -12.44 10.86
CA ILE A 221 -6.08 -12.48 9.43
C ILE A 221 -6.56 -13.82 8.90
N ALA A 222 -7.73 -13.83 8.27
CA ALA A 222 -8.21 -14.94 7.49
C ALA A 222 -7.38 -15.06 6.21
N GLY A 223 -6.58 -16.12 6.08
CA GLY A 223 -5.98 -16.42 4.77
C GLY A 223 -4.67 -17.17 4.68
N THR A 224 -4.07 -17.67 5.76
CA THR A 224 -2.90 -18.55 5.62
C THR A 224 -3.11 -19.85 6.39
N THR A 225 -3.47 -20.89 5.65
CA THR A 225 -3.46 -22.27 6.07
C THR A 225 -2.04 -22.73 6.30
N ARG A 226 -1.51 -22.66 7.53
CA ARG A 226 -0.53 -23.59 8.14
C ARG A 226 0.16 -23.12 9.42
N ASP A 227 0.20 -21.79 9.71
CA ASP A 227 0.82 -21.32 10.95
C ASP A 227 -0.23 -20.62 11.79
N VAL A 228 -0.51 -21.14 12.99
CA VAL A 228 -1.46 -20.53 13.92
C VAL A 228 -0.75 -19.37 14.59
N LEU A 229 -0.92 -18.16 14.03
CA LEU A 229 -0.55 -16.93 14.72
C LEU A 229 -1.44 -16.78 15.92
N GLU A 230 -0.92 -16.95 17.14
CA GLU A 230 -1.76 -16.86 18.35
C GLU A 230 -1.97 -15.42 18.78
N GLN A 231 -0.95 -14.57 18.68
CA GLN A 231 -1.08 -13.19 19.11
C GLN A 231 0.01 -12.27 18.51
N ALA A 232 -0.40 -11.04 18.12
CA ALA A 232 0.52 -9.98 17.75
C ALA A 232 0.60 -8.95 18.87
N VAL A 233 1.81 -8.58 19.29
CA VAL A 233 2.07 -7.64 20.37
C VAL A 233 3.05 -6.56 19.89
N MET A 234 2.78 -5.29 20.23
CA MET A 234 3.74 -4.22 19.99
C MET A 234 4.78 -4.19 21.10
N LEU A 235 6.08 -4.14 20.76
CA LEU A 235 7.17 -4.09 21.72
C LEU A 235 7.33 -2.67 22.26
N GLY A 236 6.54 -2.30 23.27
CA GLY A 236 6.55 -0.99 23.90
C GLY A 236 6.45 0.14 22.86
N ASP A 237 7.17 1.23 23.09
CA ASP A 237 7.20 2.41 22.19
C ASP A 237 8.11 2.24 20.96
N THR A 238 8.72 1.06 20.78
CA THR A 238 9.64 0.81 19.65
C THR A 238 8.96 0.75 18.29
N GLY A 239 7.63 0.54 18.26
CA GLY A 239 6.88 0.35 17.05
C GLY A 239 7.16 -0.97 16.32
N ILE A 240 7.89 -1.91 16.97
CA ILE A 240 8.16 -3.25 16.43
C ILE A 240 7.05 -4.19 16.86
N ARG A 241 6.44 -4.87 15.90
CA ARG A 241 5.47 -5.93 16.12
C ARG A 241 6.18 -7.26 16.39
N LEU A 242 5.76 -7.97 17.43
CA LEU A 242 6.12 -9.36 17.67
C LEU A 242 4.93 -10.25 17.27
N ASN A 243 5.16 -11.18 16.36
CA ASN A 243 4.21 -12.21 16.01
C ASN A 243 4.50 -13.42 16.90
N LEU A 244 3.68 -13.65 17.91
CA LEU A 244 3.89 -14.71 18.89
C LEU A 244 3.22 -15.99 18.40
N PHE A 245 3.97 -17.07 18.35
CA PHE A 245 3.50 -18.42 18.00
C PHE A 245 3.57 -19.32 19.23
N ASP A 246 2.49 -20.02 19.60
CA ASP A 246 2.53 -21.02 20.65
C ASP A 246 3.07 -22.35 20.10
N THR A 247 4.01 -22.91 20.83
CA THR A 247 4.57 -24.23 20.54
C THR A 247 3.75 -25.39 21.13
N ALA A 248 2.63 -25.11 21.78
CA ALA A 248 1.77 -26.18 22.30
C ALA A 248 1.18 -27.11 21.20
N GLY A 249 1.25 -26.67 19.92
CA GLY A 249 0.85 -27.49 18.75
C GLY A 249 1.98 -28.29 18.10
N VAL A 250 3.25 -28.03 18.42
CA VAL A 250 4.39 -28.84 17.95
C VAL A 250 4.57 -29.99 18.91
N ARG A 251 3.64 -30.94 18.88
CA ARG A 251 3.89 -32.26 19.49
C ARG A 251 4.88 -32.99 18.61
N ASP A 252 5.96 -33.51 19.23
CA ASP A 252 6.86 -34.48 18.65
C ASP A 252 6.08 -35.57 17.89
N VAL A 253 6.20 -35.54 16.57
CA VAL A 253 5.88 -36.69 15.72
C VAL A 253 7.19 -37.52 15.67
N GLY A 254 7.65 -37.89 16.83
CA GLY A 254 8.80 -38.72 17.02
C GLY A 254 8.54 -39.74 18.13
N GLU A 255 8.48 -41.01 17.76
CA GLU A 255 8.33 -42.20 18.57
C GLU A 255 6.90 -42.78 18.69
N HIS A 256 6.41 -43.32 17.59
CA HIS A 256 5.73 -44.61 17.61
C HIS A 256 6.35 -45.47 16.47
N GLY A 257 7.55 -45.93 16.73
CA GLY A 257 8.07 -47.16 16.12
C GLY A 257 7.53 -48.31 16.94
N ASP A 258 6.91 -49.24 16.24
CA ASP A 258 6.84 -50.68 16.48
C ASP A 258 6.49 -51.21 17.89
N ALA A 259 5.28 -51.79 17.99
CA ALA A 259 5.12 -53.07 18.66
C ALA A 259 3.85 -53.79 18.19
N VAL A 260 4.09 -54.93 17.45
CA VAL A 260 3.25 -56.11 17.21
C VAL A 260 2.17 -55.96 16.15
#